data_1b3011f26c4a76860e9fd4dabcf8bae6
#
_entry.id   1b3011f26c4a76860e9fd4dabcf8bae6
#
_cell.length_a   1.000
_cell.length_b   1.000
_cell.length_c   1.000
_cell.angle_alpha   90.00
_cell.angle_beta   90.00
_cell.angle_gamma   90.00
#
_symmetry.space_group_name_H-M   'P 1'
#
loop_
_entity.id
_entity.type
_entity.pdbx_description
1 polymer ?
#
loop_
_entity_poly.entity_id
_entity_poly.type
_entity_poly.pdbx_seq_one_letter_code
_entity_poly.pdbx_strand_id
1 'polypeptide(L)'
;MSKFADGMVYEGDYLNGKRHGVGKIMLADGFRYEGEWLAGEITGQGIATYSNGDIYEGNFVNGRRQGQGTIKFANGRSAKGNWQDGALIDAETPVTDTDIEASTGNE
;
A
#
# COMPACT_ATOMS: atom_id res chain seq x y z
N MET A 1 6.65 -20.85 -0.56
CA MET A 1 6.35 -19.96 0.58
C MET A 1 7.53 -19.96 1.55
N SER A 2 7.95 -18.76 1.96
CA SER A 2 9.08 -18.62 2.88
C SER A 2 8.58 -18.11 4.22
N LYS A 3 9.14 -18.65 5.29
CA LYS A 3 8.73 -18.31 6.64
C LYS A 3 9.97 -17.87 7.42
N PHE A 4 9.87 -16.75 8.08
CA PHE A 4 11.00 -16.15 8.77
C PHE A 4 10.80 -16.18 10.29
N ALA A 5 11.88 -15.98 11.03
CA ALA A 5 11.88 -16.20 12.47
C ALA A 5 10.93 -15.27 13.23
N ASP A 6 10.66 -14.10 12.71
CA ASP A 6 9.78 -13.12 13.37
C ASP A 6 8.30 -13.29 13.02
N GLY A 7 7.95 -14.40 12.37
CA GLY A 7 6.57 -14.63 11.95
C GLY A 7 6.24 -14.07 10.58
N MET A 8 7.20 -13.49 9.90
CA MET A 8 7.01 -12.97 8.56
C MET A 8 6.91 -14.12 7.56
N VAL A 9 5.97 -14.02 6.62
CA VAL A 9 5.80 -15.01 5.56
C VAL A 9 5.88 -14.29 4.22
N TYR A 10 6.73 -14.79 3.33
CA TYR A 10 6.81 -14.28 1.96
C TYR A 10 6.46 -15.38 0.98
N GLU A 11 5.66 -15.06 -0.02
CA GLU A 11 5.26 -15.99 -1.06
C GLU A 11 5.34 -15.26 -2.40
N GLY A 12 6.24 -15.68 -3.27
CA GLY A 12 6.39 -15.02 -4.56
C GLY A 12 7.73 -15.31 -5.20
N ASP A 13 8.12 -14.43 -6.11
CA ASP A 13 9.30 -14.60 -6.92
C ASP A 13 10.58 -14.18 -6.20
N TYR A 14 11.68 -14.80 -6.58
CA TYR A 14 13.01 -14.45 -6.10
C TYR A 14 13.96 -14.31 -7.29
N LEU A 15 14.92 -13.42 -7.14
CA LEU A 15 16.01 -13.28 -8.09
C LEU A 15 17.29 -13.03 -7.30
N ASN A 16 18.31 -13.89 -7.51
CA ASN A 16 19.59 -13.78 -6.83
C ASN A 16 19.43 -13.72 -5.31
N GLY A 17 18.51 -14.53 -4.77
CA GLY A 17 18.28 -14.63 -3.34
C GLY A 17 17.47 -13.52 -2.74
N LYS A 18 16.95 -12.59 -3.56
CA LYS A 18 16.14 -11.47 -3.08
C LYS A 18 14.74 -11.53 -3.65
N ARG A 19 13.77 -11.02 -2.89
CA ARG A 19 12.41 -10.90 -3.39
C ARG A 19 12.41 -10.00 -4.62
N HIS A 20 11.74 -10.43 -5.66
CA HIS A 20 11.79 -9.73 -6.93
C HIS A 20 10.58 -10.14 -7.76
N GLY A 21 10.16 -9.27 -8.70
CA GLY A 21 9.01 -9.58 -9.52
C GLY A 21 7.71 -9.34 -8.77
N VAL A 22 6.89 -10.36 -8.62
CA VAL A 22 5.60 -10.24 -7.92
C VAL A 22 5.62 -11.14 -6.71
N GLY A 23 5.16 -10.61 -5.57
CA GLY A 23 5.12 -11.41 -4.36
C GLY A 23 4.24 -10.79 -3.29
N LYS A 24 3.95 -11.60 -2.28
CA LYS A 24 3.09 -11.23 -1.17
C LYS A 24 3.83 -11.48 0.13
N ILE A 25 3.80 -10.50 1.03
CA ILE A 25 4.40 -10.65 2.35
C ILE A 25 3.34 -10.40 3.41
N MET A 26 3.43 -11.15 4.51
CA MET A 26 2.56 -10.96 5.67
C MET A 26 3.44 -10.90 6.90
N LEU A 27 3.19 -9.91 7.74
CA LEU A 27 3.92 -9.76 9.00
C LEU A 27 3.05 -10.17 10.17
N ALA A 28 3.69 -10.48 11.29
CA ALA A 28 2.98 -10.96 12.47
C ALA A 28 2.00 -9.94 13.04
N ASP A 29 2.24 -8.64 12.78
CA ASP A 29 1.37 -7.57 13.31
C ASP A 29 0.13 -7.33 12.43
N GLY A 30 -0.03 -8.09 11.35
CA GLY A 30 -1.17 -7.94 10.46
C GLY A 30 -0.92 -7.17 9.19
N PHE A 31 0.27 -6.58 9.05
CA PHE A 31 0.61 -5.90 7.81
C PHE A 31 0.72 -6.90 6.66
N ARG A 32 0.19 -6.55 5.51
CA ARG A 32 0.31 -7.36 4.29
C ARG A 32 0.62 -6.46 3.10
N TYR A 33 1.43 -6.96 2.20
CA TYR A 33 1.68 -6.30 0.93
C TYR A 33 1.63 -7.34 -0.18
N GLU A 34 0.98 -6.99 -1.28
CA GLU A 34 0.93 -7.85 -2.46
C GLU A 34 1.18 -6.99 -3.68
N GLY A 35 2.22 -7.30 -4.43
CA GLY A 35 2.54 -6.51 -5.61
C GLY A 35 3.97 -6.71 -6.05
N GLU A 36 4.55 -5.65 -6.63
CA GLU A 36 5.85 -5.72 -7.26
C GLU A 36 6.98 -5.51 -6.27
N TRP A 37 8.09 -6.19 -6.54
CA TRP A 37 9.31 -6.16 -5.74
C TRP A 37 10.50 -5.95 -6.64
N LEU A 38 11.50 -5.24 -6.15
CA LEU A 38 12.75 -5.03 -6.86
C LEU A 38 13.90 -5.19 -5.88
N ALA A 39 14.73 -6.22 -6.09
CA ALA A 39 15.96 -6.45 -5.31
C ALA A 39 15.72 -6.39 -3.80
N GLY A 40 14.63 -6.99 -3.34
CA GLY A 40 14.31 -7.08 -1.91
C GLY A 40 13.44 -5.96 -1.38
N GLU A 41 13.15 -4.94 -2.20
CA GLU A 41 12.35 -3.79 -1.77
C GLU A 41 11.01 -3.77 -2.46
N ILE A 42 9.99 -3.33 -1.73
CA ILE A 42 8.67 -3.09 -2.31
C ILE A 42 8.78 -1.89 -3.23
N THR A 43 8.63 -2.10 -4.53
CA THR A 43 8.79 -1.04 -5.53
C THR A 43 7.90 -1.37 -6.72
N GLY A 44 7.11 -0.40 -7.18
CA GLY A 44 6.18 -0.58 -8.28
C GLY A 44 4.75 -0.58 -7.79
N GLN A 45 3.86 -1.19 -8.53
CA GLN A 45 2.44 -1.21 -8.19
C GLN A 45 2.14 -2.31 -7.17
N GLY A 46 1.33 -1.97 -6.18
CA GLY A 46 0.97 -2.96 -5.18
C GLY A 46 -0.15 -2.51 -4.28
N ILE A 47 -0.57 -3.42 -3.41
CA ILE A 47 -1.63 -3.19 -2.43
C ILE A 47 -1.07 -3.52 -1.06
N ALA A 48 -1.11 -2.54 -0.17
CA ALA A 48 -0.66 -2.73 1.21
C ALA A 48 -1.87 -2.64 2.14
N THR A 49 -2.00 -3.63 3.02
CA THR A 49 -3.02 -3.63 4.06
C THR A 49 -2.31 -3.45 5.39
N TYR A 50 -2.65 -2.39 6.10
CA TYR A 50 -1.98 -2.05 7.35
C TYR A 50 -2.68 -2.70 8.53
N SER A 51 -1.95 -2.83 9.63
CA SER A 51 -2.47 -3.53 10.81
C SER A 51 -3.73 -2.88 11.38
N ASN A 52 -3.93 -1.58 11.13
CA ASN A 52 -5.12 -0.86 11.60
C ASN A 52 -6.32 -0.99 10.66
N GLY A 53 -6.16 -1.70 9.53
CA GLY A 53 -7.25 -1.89 8.59
C GLY A 53 -7.25 -0.95 7.39
N ASP A 54 -6.33 0.01 7.35
CA ASP A 54 -6.19 0.88 6.18
C ASP A 54 -5.60 0.10 5.02
N ILE A 55 -5.99 0.43 3.79
CA ILE A 55 -5.51 -0.24 2.59
C ILE A 55 -5.03 0.82 1.60
N TYR A 56 -3.78 0.71 1.17
CA TYR A 56 -3.24 1.57 0.13
C TYR A 56 -3.05 0.76 -1.15
N GLU A 57 -3.49 1.31 -2.28
CA GLU A 57 -3.32 0.69 -3.58
C GLU A 57 -2.69 1.71 -4.51
N GLY A 58 -1.50 1.43 -5.00
CA GLY A 58 -0.82 2.36 -5.88
C GLY A 58 0.67 2.08 -5.98
N ASN A 59 1.42 3.13 -6.22
CA ASN A 59 2.84 3.01 -6.49
C ASN A 59 3.66 3.10 -5.22
N PHE A 60 4.75 2.33 -5.18
CA PHE A 60 5.70 2.30 -4.09
C PHE A 60 7.11 2.49 -4.61
N VAL A 61 7.96 3.08 -3.80
CA VAL A 61 9.40 3.13 -4.05
C VAL A 61 10.09 2.83 -2.72
N ASN A 62 10.90 1.76 -2.71
CA ASN A 62 11.67 1.35 -1.54
C ASN A 62 10.82 1.26 -0.27
N GLY A 63 9.64 0.66 -0.42
CA GLY A 63 8.75 0.42 0.72
C GLY A 63 7.87 1.59 1.09
N ARG A 64 7.98 2.71 0.40
CA ARG A 64 7.19 3.91 0.73
C ARG A 64 6.19 4.20 -0.35
N ARG A 65 5.03 4.73 0.06
CA ARG A 65 4.04 5.19 -0.90
C ARG A 65 4.62 6.37 -1.66
N GLN A 66 4.61 6.29 -2.97
CA GLN A 66 5.25 7.29 -3.82
C GLN A 66 4.53 7.35 -5.15
N GLY A 67 4.17 8.55 -5.62
CA GLY A 67 3.47 8.71 -6.88
C GLY A 67 1.98 8.53 -6.71
N GLN A 68 1.31 8.01 -7.73
CA GLN A 68 -0.15 7.89 -7.74
C GLN A 68 -0.61 6.73 -6.85
N GLY A 69 -1.62 6.99 -6.02
CA GLY A 69 -2.19 5.94 -5.20
C GLY A 69 -3.44 6.39 -4.48
N THR A 70 -4.19 5.40 -4.00
CA THR A 70 -5.42 5.61 -3.25
C THR A 70 -5.32 4.88 -1.92
N ILE A 71 -5.59 5.56 -0.83
CA ILE A 71 -5.71 4.91 0.46
C ILE A 71 -7.18 4.84 0.85
N LYS A 72 -7.58 3.69 1.39
CA LYS A 72 -8.91 3.49 1.93
C LYS A 72 -8.75 3.24 3.41
N PHE A 73 -9.34 4.12 4.21
CA PHE A 73 -9.21 4.02 5.66
C PHE A 73 -10.17 2.98 6.22
N ALA A 74 -9.82 2.44 7.38
CA ALA A 74 -10.64 1.43 8.02
C ALA A 74 -12.06 1.92 8.30
N ASN A 75 -12.23 3.23 8.46
CA ASN A 75 -13.55 3.82 8.73
C ASN A 75 -14.39 4.05 7.47
N GLY A 76 -13.89 3.64 6.30
CA GLY A 76 -14.63 3.78 5.04
C GLY A 76 -14.29 5.01 4.23
N ARG A 77 -13.53 5.94 4.79
CA ARG A 77 -13.07 7.10 4.04
C ARG A 77 -11.96 6.72 3.08
N SER A 78 -11.71 7.55 2.09
CA SER A 78 -10.61 7.32 1.17
C SER A 78 -10.01 8.63 0.71
N ALA A 79 -8.77 8.55 0.23
CA ALA A 79 -8.06 9.70 -0.33
C ALA A 79 -7.20 9.21 -1.50
N LYS A 80 -7.18 9.98 -2.57
CA LYS A 80 -6.46 9.63 -3.78
C LYS A 80 -5.64 10.82 -4.23
N GLY A 81 -4.46 10.56 -4.74
CA GLY A 81 -3.62 11.63 -5.27
C GLY A 81 -2.17 11.21 -5.37
N ASN A 82 -1.29 12.21 -5.26
CA ASN A 82 0.15 12.00 -5.30
C ASN A 82 0.72 11.84 -3.90
N TRP A 83 1.59 10.85 -3.75
CA TRP A 83 2.21 10.52 -2.49
C TRP A 83 3.71 10.72 -2.59
N GLN A 84 4.32 11.13 -1.50
CA GLN A 84 5.76 11.26 -1.41
C GLN A 84 6.20 10.85 -0.01
N ASP A 85 7.12 9.88 0.05
CA ASP A 85 7.67 9.37 1.31
C ASP A 85 6.58 8.96 2.30
N GLY A 86 5.49 8.39 1.76
CA GLY A 86 4.40 7.88 2.58
C GLY A 86 3.33 8.90 2.90
N ALA A 87 3.48 10.15 2.49
CA ALA A 87 2.51 11.20 2.78
C ALA A 87 1.79 11.65 1.52
N LEU A 88 0.51 11.95 1.65
CA LEU A 88 -0.28 12.49 0.56
C LEU A 88 0.03 13.98 0.43
N ILE A 89 0.64 14.37 -0.68
CA ILE A 89 1.07 15.75 -0.89
C ILE A 89 0.18 16.54 -1.83
N ASP A 90 -0.59 15.85 -2.67
CA ASP A 90 -1.42 16.52 -3.67
C ASP A 90 -2.65 15.66 -3.92
N ALA A 91 -3.73 15.96 -3.22
CA ALA A 91 -4.94 15.14 -3.30
C ALA A 91 -5.72 15.48 -4.56
N GLU A 92 -5.99 14.47 -5.37
CA GLU A 92 -6.85 14.62 -6.55
C GLU A 92 -8.31 14.71 -6.12
N THR A 93 -8.64 13.96 -5.07
CA THR A 93 -9.96 14.04 -4.47
C THR A 93 -9.77 14.28 -2.99
N PRO A 94 -10.59 15.14 -2.38
CA PRO A 94 -10.50 15.32 -0.94
C PRO A 94 -10.87 14.04 -0.22
N VAL A 95 -10.41 13.92 1.02
CA VAL A 95 -10.83 12.81 1.87
C VAL A 95 -12.34 12.88 2.00
N THR A 96 -13.03 11.77 1.77
CA THR A 96 -14.47 11.72 1.76
C THR A 96 -15.01 10.83 2.86
N ASP A 97 -16.22 11.16 3.28
CA ASP A 97 -16.95 10.32 4.22
C ASP A 97 -17.95 9.45 3.50
N THR A 98 -17.80 9.25 2.35
CA THR A 98 -18.75 8.65 1.50
C THR A 98 -19.62 9.65 0.87
N ASP A 99 -19.96 10.13 0.77
CA ASP A 99 -20.84 10.88 0.21
C ASP A 99 -20.57 12.02 -0.22
N ILE A 100 -20.34 11.99 -0.07
CA ILE A 100 -20.26 12.84 -0.36
C ILE A 100 -20.37 13.55 -0.85
N GLU A 101 -20.12 13.70 -0.69
CA GLU A 101 -20.11 14.44 -0.98
C GLU A 101 -20.15 15.05 -1.43
N ALA A 102 -20.13 15.01 -1.50
CA ALA A 102 -20.17 15.65 -1.67
C ALA A 102 -20.34 16.28 -1.98
N SER A 103 -20.41 16.24 -1.90
CA SER A 103 -20.67 16.93 -1.83
C SER A 103 -20.75 17.59 -2.02
N THR A 104 -20.74 17.80 -2.03
CA THR A 104 -20.85 18.52 -1.91
C THR A 104 -20.83 19.05 -1.90
N GLY A 105 -20.65 19.22 -1.79
CA GLY A 105 -20.69 19.85 -1.49
C GLY A 105 -20.65 20.32 -1.68
N ASN A 106 -20.57 20.44 -1.60
CA ASN A 106 -20.72 20.87 -1.47
C ASN A 106 -20.89 21.29 -1.51
N GLU A 107 -20.84 21.64 -1.54
CA GLU A 107 -21.07 21.90 -1.19
C GLU A 107 -21.09 22.12 -1.12
#